data_bf50f628318e640c50565583fbffdcda
#
_entry.id   bf50f628318e640c50565583fbffdcda
#
_cell.length_a   1.000
_cell.length_b   1.000
_cell.length_c   1.000
_cell.angle_alpha   90.00
_cell.angle_beta   90.00
_cell.angle_gamma   90.00
#
_symmetry.space_group_name_H-M   'P 1'
#
loop_
_entity.id
_entity.type
_entity.pdbx_description
1 polymer ?
#
loop_
_entity_poly.entity_id
_entity_poly.type
_entity_poly.pdbx_seq_one_letter_code
_entity_poly.pdbx_strand_id
1 'polypeptide(L)'
;TYRRILADDTEYMQMRVLALSSRNDEVVIAARDVSAESREQMRQKALLQDALALAQHASSAKSTFLANMSHDIRTPMNAITGFANIALGHLDDPARVKDCLEKIHGASNHLLSLINDILDMSRIESGKVVLTEEDFNLSELIENLLTMVKPLIKEHNHDLNVKINNISHENVFGDSLRIQQVFVNIVGNSVKYTPDGGKIDITIFEKPTNKKKVGCYEFVFEDNGIGMSPEFVEKIFHPFERSDDERALKVQGTGLGMAITKNIVNMMNGDIKVESKLGEGSRFTVTIFLKLQEEDLDSAAELAQLPVLVVDDDVDVCESTAGILRDIGMDSEWVSSGQEAVDRVIERHEAGNGFFAVIVDWMMPGMDGVETTRRIRQSVGEDIPIIVFSSYDWTEIEAQAREAGVDTFIAKPLFKSRLISVFKEIVNGDKEEETKDVLAD
;
A
#
# COMPACT_ATOMS: atom_id res chain seq x y z
N THR A 1 -47.03 -39.41 -11.16
CA THR A 1 -47.39 -37.97 -11.19
C THR A 1 -47.46 -37.52 -12.64
N TYR A 2 -48.51 -36.86 -13.03
CA TYR A 2 -48.69 -36.32 -14.37
C TYR A 2 -48.56 -34.80 -14.33
N ARG A 3 -47.98 -34.23 -15.38
CA ARG A 3 -47.84 -32.78 -15.57
C ARG A 3 -48.97 -32.30 -16.48
N ARG A 4 -49.77 -31.34 -16.02
CA ARG A 4 -50.76 -30.59 -16.81
C ARG A 4 -50.24 -29.19 -17.03
N ILE A 5 -50.18 -28.76 -18.29
CA ILE A 5 -49.76 -27.41 -18.64
C ILE A 5 -51.03 -26.62 -18.96
N LEU A 6 -51.28 -25.56 -18.18
CA LEU A 6 -52.24 -24.53 -18.46
C LEU A 6 -51.52 -23.34 -19.05
N ALA A 7 -52.22 -22.41 -19.69
CA ALA A 7 -51.61 -21.32 -20.46
C ALA A 7 -50.61 -20.48 -19.65
N ASP A 8 -50.79 -20.35 -18.32
CA ASP A 8 -49.95 -19.54 -17.45
C ASP A 8 -49.41 -20.26 -16.22
N ASP A 9 -49.73 -21.55 -16.00
CA ASP A 9 -49.24 -22.29 -14.83
C ASP A 9 -49.09 -23.81 -15.14
N THR A 10 -48.28 -24.48 -14.34
CA THR A 10 -48.06 -25.92 -14.42
C THR A 10 -48.60 -26.58 -13.15
N GLU A 11 -49.64 -27.41 -13.31
CA GLU A 11 -50.19 -28.23 -12.25
C GLU A 11 -49.63 -29.66 -12.27
N TYR A 12 -49.32 -30.18 -11.08
CA TYR A 12 -48.90 -31.54 -10.89
C TYR A 12 -49.94 -32.37 -10.20
N MET A 13 -50.48 -33.41 -10.90
CA MET A 13 -51.50 -34.27 -10.38
C MET A 13 -50.98 -35.68 -10.12
N GLN A 14 -51.21 -36.21 -8.93
CA GLN A 14 -50.97 -37.59 -8.61
C GLN A 14 -52.25 -38.40 -8.85
N MET A 15 -52.23 -39.34 -9.79
CA MET A 15 -53.36 -40.21 -10.02
C MET A 15 -53.10 -41.61 -9.45
N ARG A 16 -54.11 -42.13 -8.73
CA ARG A 16 -54.14 -43.56 -8.35
C ARG A 16 -55.34 -44.20 -9.01
N VAL A 17 -55.09 -45.31 -9.68
CA VAL A 17 -56.12 -46.14 -10.33
C VAL A 17 -56.35 -47.35 -9.45
N LEU A 18 -57.59 -47.49 -8.94
CA LEU A 18 -57.98 -48.66 -8.14
C LEU A 18 -59.08 -49.46 -8.88
N ALA A 19 -58.87 -50.70 -9.13
CA ALA A 19 -59.88 -51.57 -9.64
C ALA A 19 -60.82 -52.07 -8.50
N LEU A 20 -62.11 -51.75 -8.59
CA LEU A 20 -63.06 -51.98 -7.50
C LEU A 20 -63.72 -53.33 -7.49
N SER A 21 -63.72 -54.07 -8.61
CA SER A 21 -64.34 -55.41 -8.67
C SER A 21 -63.95 -56.20 -9.90
N SER A 22 -63.96 -57.52 -9.78
CA SER A 22 -63.72 -58.43 -10.89
C SER A 22 -64.95 -58.74 -11.77
N ARG A 23 -66.12 -58.11 -11.52
CA ARG A 23 -67.35 -58.34 -12.24
C ARG A 23 -67.93 -57.13 -12.98
N ASN A 24 -67.56 -55.94 -12.69
CA ASN A 24 -67.91 -54.75 -13.45
C ASN A 24 -66.59 -54.05 -13.82
N ASP A 25 -66.48 -53.65 -15.08
CA ASP A 25 -65.32 -52.89 -15.58
C ASP A 25 -65.22 -51.43 -14.98
N GLU A 26 -65.51 -51.31 -13.70
CA GLU A 26 -65.49 -50.01 -12.99
C GLU A 26 -64.08 -49.79 -12.42
N VAL A 27 -63.49 -48.66 -12.83
CA VAL A 27 -62.20 -48.14 -12.33
C VAL A 27 -62.40 -46.83 -11.60
N VAL A 28 -62.01 -46.78 -10.35
CA VAL A 28 -61.95 -45.50 -9.61
C VAL A 28 -60.63 -44.88 -9.85
N ILE A 29 -60.63 -43.66 -10.37
CA ILE A 29 -59.45 -42.81 -10.52
C ILE A 29 -59.52 -41.74 -9.41
N ALA A 30 -58.59 -41.82 -8.45
CA ALA A 30 -58.40 -40.77 -7.48
C ALA A 30 -57.28 -39.84 -7.97
N ALA A 31 -57.59 -38.54 -8.12
CA ALA A 31 -56.66 -37.53 -8.48
C ALA A 31 -56.43 -36.58 -7.30
N ARG A 32 -55.20 -36.33 -6.95
CA ARG A 32 -54.78 -35.37 -5.91
C ARG A 32 -53.89 -34.31 -6.55
N ASP A 33 -54.19 -33.03 -6.29
CA ASP A 33 -53.30 -31.95 -6.64
C ASP A 33 -52.08 -31.97 -5.70
N VAL A 34 -50.89 -32.08 -6.30
CA VAL A 34 -49.60 -32.12 -5.62
C VAL A 34 -48.67 -30.99 -6.11
N SER A 35 -49.27 -29.97 -6.71
CA SER A 35 -48.51 -28.86 -7.32
C SER A 35 -47.62 -28.13 -6.31
N ALA A 36 -48.14 -27.87 -5.11
CA ALA A 36 -47.37 -27.22 -4.04
C ALA A 36 -46.24 -28.09 -3.54
N GLU A 37 -46.50 -29.42 -3.31
CA GLU A 37 -45.51 -30.37 -2.85
C GLU A 37 -44.42 -30.58 -3.92
N SER A 38 -44.81 -30.66 -5.21
CA SER A 38 -43.87 -30.81 -6.32
C SER A 38 -43.01 -29.59 -6.57
N ARG A 39 -43.57 -28.38 -6.45
CA ARG A 39 -42.82 -27.11 -6.53
C ARG A 39 -41.80 -26.99 -5.41
N GLU A 40 -42.20 -27.31 -4.17
CA GLU A 40 -41.28 -27.27 -3.03
C GLU A 40 -40.17 -28.32 -3.18
N GLN A 41 -40.47 -29.54 -3.62
CA GLN A 41 -39.43 -30.57 -3.88
C GLN A 41 -38.46 -30.13 -4.99
N MET A 42 -38.95 -29.49 -6.05
CA MET A 42 -38.10 -28.95 -7.10
C MET A 42 -37.20 -27.84 -6.60
N ARG A 43 -37.76 -26.94 -5.78
CA ARG A 43 -36.98 -25.83 -5.15
C ARG A 43 -35.89 -26.41 -4.25
N GLN A 44 -36.21 -27.36 -3.37
CA GLN A 44 -35.24 -28.01 -2.50
C GLN A 44 -34.17 -28.76 -3.30
N LYS A 45 -34.56 -29.44 -4.38
CA LYS A 45 -33.62 -30.12 -5.27
C LYS A 45 -32.68 -29.13 -5.97
N ALA A 46 -33.18 -28.00 -6.45
CA ALA A 46 -32.37 -26.96 -7.06
C ALA A 46 -31.37 -26.36 -6.05
N LEU A 47 -31.85 -26.00 -4.83
CA LEU A 47 -30.96 -25.50 -3.76
C LEU A 47 -29.88 -26.53 -3.38
N LEU A 48 -30.24 -27.83 -3.31
CA LEU A 48 -29.27 -28.88 -3.00
C LEU A 48 -28.25 -29.07 -4.12
N GLN A 49 -28.68 -28.95 -5.39
CA GLN A 49 -27.77 -29.01 -6.53
C GLN A 49 -26.81 -27.86 -6.57
N ASP A 50 -27.29 -26.65 -6.30
CA ASP A 50 -26.44 -25.43 -6.18
C ASP A 50 -25.44 -25.57 -5.04
N ALA A 51 -25.89 -26.01 -3.85
CA ALA A 51 -25.03 -26.27 -2.70
C ALA A 51 -23.97 -27.34 -3.00
N LEU A 52 -24.36 -28.44 -3.72
CA LEU A 52 -23.42 -29.46 -4.09
C LEU A 52 -22.40 -28.99 -5.12
N ALA A 53 -22.82 -28.18 -6.09
CA ALA A 53 -21.93 -27.59 -7.08
C ALA A 53 -20.90 -26.63 -6.38
N LEU A 54 -21.36 -25.78 -5.46
CA LEU A 54 -20.48 -24.92 -4.68
C LEU A 54 -19.48 -25.75 -3.84
N ALA A 55 -19.94 -26.79 -3.16
CA ALA A 55 -19.09 -27.68 -2.37
C ALA A 55 -18.05 -28.43 -3.23
N GLN A 56 -18.44 -28.88 -4.43
CA GLN A 56 -17.53 -29.52 -5.38
C GLN A 56 -16.49 -28.54 -5.92
N HIS A 57 -16.88 -27.29 -6.26
CA HIS A 57 -15.97 -26.25 -6.66
C HIS A 57 -14.96 -25.92 -5.55
N ALA A 58 -15.43 -25.76 -4.31
CA ALA A 58 -14.56 -25.52 -3.16
C ALA A 58 -13.58 -26.69 -2.91
N SER A 59 -14.05 -27.93 -3.03
CA SER A 59 -13.20 -29.14 -2.87
C SER A 59 -12.16 -29.26 -3.98
N SER A 60 -12.53 -28.97 -5.22
CA SER A 60 -11.63 -28.98 -6.37
C SER A 60 -10.57 -27.89 -6.24
N ALA A 61 -10.97 -26.68 -5.90
CA ALA A 61 -10.06 -25.56 -5.63
C ALA A 61 -9.05 -25.92 -4.52
N LYS A 62 -9.51 -26.53 -3.42
CA LYS A 62 -8.65 -26.99 -2.33
C LYS A 62 -7.66 -28.07 -2.76
N SER A 63 -8.07 -29.00 -3.62
CA SER A 63 -7.18 -30.06 -4.12
C SER A 63 -6.10 -29.50 -5.06
N THR A 64 -6.48 -28.58 -5.94
CA THR A 64 -5.56 -27.85 -6.82
C THR A 64 -4.58 -27.01 -6.00
N PHE A 65 -5.06 -26.37 -4.95
CA PHE A 65 -4.24 -25.65 -3.97
C PHE A 65 -3.12 -26.52 -3.38
N LEU A 66 -3.48 -27.68 -2.80
CA LEU A 66 -2.51 -28.58 -2.18
C LEU A 66 -1.47 -29.11 -3.19
N ALA A 67 -1.87 -29.34 -4.43
CA ALA A 67 -0.98 -29.77 -5.48
C ALA A 67 0.02 -28.66 -5.87
N ASN A 68 -0.48 -27.44 -6.08
CA ASN A 68 0.35 -26.27 -6.41
C ASN A 68 1.31 -25.92 -5.26
N MET A 69 0.82 -25.93 -4.01
CA MET A 69 1.66 -25.71 -2.82
C MET A 69 2.80 -26.72 -2.69
N SER A 70 2.50 -28.01 -2.95
CA SER A 70 3.54 -29.05 -2.93
C SER A 70 4.62 -28.80 -3.98
N HIS A 71 4.25 -28.29 -5.14
CA HIS A 71 5.20 -27.92 -6.20
C HIS A 71 6.03 -26.70 -5.79
N ASP A 72 5.36 -25.65 -5.30
CA ASP A 72 6.00 -24.34 -4.99
C ASP A 72 6.92 -24.43 -3.76
N ILE A 73 6.63 -25.32 -2.81
CA ILE A 73 7.52 -25.65 -1.69
C ILE A 73 8.71 -26.50 -2.17
N ARG A 74 8.48 -27.45 -3.09
CA ARG A 74 9.53 -28.36 -3.56
C ARG A 74 10.62 -27.63 -4.36
N THR A 75 10.24 -26.63 -5.15
CA THR A 75 11.18 -25.89 -6.00
C THR A 75 12.28 -25.19 -5.19
N PRO A 76 12.00 -24.32 -4.19
CA PRO A 76 13.05 -23.72 -3.37
C PRO A 76 13.79 -24.74 -2.50
N MET A 77 13.11 -25.79 -1.99
CA MET A 77 13.79 -26.86 -1.26
C MET A 77 14.85 -27.58 -2.11
N ASN A 78 14.50 -27.90 -3.35
CA ASN A 78 15.45 -28.53 -4.29
C ASN A 78 16.61 -27.59 -4.63
N ALA A 79 16.36 -26.29 -4.77
CA ALA A 79 17.37 -25.26 -4.98
C ALA A 79 18.33 -25.19 -3.79
N ILE A 80 17.81 -25.10 -2.56
CA ILE A 80 18.62 -25.11 -1.32
C ILE A 80 19.53 -26.35 -1.28
N THR A 81 18.95 -27.53 -1.45
CA THR A 81 19.70 -28.80 -1.41
C THR A 81 20.73 -28.91 -2.54
N GLY A 82 20.34 -28.46 -3.75
CA GLY A 82 21.22 -28.47 -4.92
C GLY A 82 22.45 -27.55 -4.76
N PHE A 83 22.21 -26.29 -4.35
CA PHE A 83 23.30 -25.34 -4.13
C PHE A 83 24.18 -25.72 -2.93
N ALA A 84 23.62 -26.30 -1.86
CA ALA A 84 24.40 -26.84 -0.76
C ALA A 84 25.32 -27.96 -1.21
N ASN A 85 24.87 -28.89 -2.04
CA ASN A 85 25.73 -29.96 -2.60
C ASN A 85 26.81 -29.40 -3.53
N ILE A 86 26.51 -28.38 -4.33
CA ILE A 86 27.50 -27.70 -5.18
C ILE A 86 28.55 -27.01 -4.33
N ALA A 87 28.16 -26.29 -3.28
CA ALA A 87 29.08 -25.63 -2.35
C ALA A 87 30.00 -26.63 -1.66
N LEU A 88 29.49 -27.76 -1.19
CA LEU A 88 30.27 -28.84 -0.57
C LEU A 88 31.26 -29.49 -1.52
N GLY A 89 30.93 -29.54 -2.81
CA GLY A 89 31.83 -30.07 -3.84
C GLY A 89 32.92 -29.11 -4.32
N HIS A 90 32.88 -27.85 -3.88
CA HIS A 90 33.78 -26.77 -4.36
C HIS A 90 34.31 -25.91 -3.20
N LEU A 91 34.65 -26.53 -2.07
CA LEU A 91 35.14 -25.81 -0.87
C LEU A 91 36.44 -25.06 -1.07
N ASP A 92 37.17 -25.41 -2.12
CA ASP A 92 38.41 -24.79 -2.59
C ASP A 92 38.20 -23.53 -3.44
N ASP A 93 36.92 -23.21 -3.82
CA ASP A 93 36.56 -22.04 -4.58
C ASP A 93 35.59 -21.12 -3.74
N PRO A 94 36.19 -20.17 -2.96
CA PRO A 94 35.38 -19.29 -2.09
C PRO A 94 34.33 -18.43 -2.83
N ALA A 95 34.62 -18.01 -4.09
CA ALA A 95 33.71 -17.22 -4.88
C ALA A 95 32.44 -18.02 -5.24
N ARG A 96 32.65 -19.27 -5.65
CA ARG A 96 31.56 -20.19 -5.98
C ARG A 96 30.76 -20.61 -4.75
N VAL A 97 31.41 -20.82 -3.62
CA VAL A 97 30.74 -21.09 -2.33
C VAL A 97 29.89 -19.92 -1.94
N LYS A 98 30.39 -18.68 -2.05
CA LYS A 98 29.63 -17.46 -1.77
C LYS A 98 28.39 -17.35 -2.65
N ASP A 99 28.51 -17.52 -3.96
CA ASP A 99 27.36 -17.51 -4.91
C ASP A 99 26.31 -18.56 -4.52
N CYS A 100 26.76 -19.78 -4.15
CA CYS A 100 25.84 -20.82 -3.69
C CYS A 100 25.12 -20.44 -2.38
N LEU A 101 25.81 -19.83 -1.41
CA LEU A 101 25.21 -19.37 -0.15
C LEU A 101 24.19 -18.25 -0.37
N GLU A 102 24.47 -17.31 -1.26
CA GLU A 102 23.53 -16.24 -1.64
C GLU A 102 22.26 -16.83 -2.27
N LYS A 103 22.40 -17.82 -3.16
CA LYS A 103 21.26 -18.53 -3.76
C LYS A 103 20.48 -19.37 -2.75
N ILE A 104 21.13 -20.01 -1.80
CA ILE A 104 20.48 -20.73 -0.69
C ILE A 104 19.70 -19.74 0.17
N HIS A 105 20.29 -18.61 0.51
CA HIS A 105 19.63 -17.57 1.31
C HIS A 105 18.37 -17.03 0.61
N GLY A 106 18.47 -16.71 -0.69
CA GLY A 106 17.33 -16.27 -1.49
C GLY A 106 16.21 -17.32 -1.55
N ALA A 107 16.55 -18.59 -1.80
CA ALA A 107 15.58 -19.68 -1.83
C ALA A 107 14.92 -19.94 -0.46
N SER A 108 15.67 -19.78 0.64
CA SER A 108 15.16 -19.92 2.01
C SER A 108 14.17 -18.81 2.36
N ASN A 109 14.49 -17.56 2.03
CA ASN A 109 13.59 -16.41 2.24
C ASN A 109 12.29 -16.57 1.43
N HIS A 110 12.41 -17.05 0.19
CA HIS A 110 11.22 -17.35 -0.62
C HIS A 110 10.34 -18.44 0.01
N LEU A 111 10.95 -19.51 0.53
CA LEU A 111 10.22 -20.59 1.21
C LEU A 111 9.52 -20.09 2.48
N LEU A 112 10.19 -19.25 3.28
CA LEU A 112 9.58 -18.63 4.47
C LEU A 112 8.39 -17.74 4.11
N SER A 113 8.50 -16.94 3.06
CA SER A 113 7.37 -16.12 2.57
C SER A 113 6.18 -17.00 2.17
N LEU A 114 6.42 -18.08 1.40
CA LEU A 114 5.38 -19.04 1.01
C LEU A 114 4.66 -19.65 2.22
N ILE A 115 5.43 -20.09 3.23
CA ILE A 115 4.87 -20.68 4.46
C ILE A 115 4.01 -19.65 5.20
N ASN A 116 4.47 -18.42 5.32
CA ASN A 116 3.73 -17.35 5.98
C ASN A 116 2.43 -17.01 5.24
N ASP A 117 2.46 -16.94 3.90
CA ASP A 117 1.27 -16.71 3.08
C ASP A 117 0.21 -17.82 3.29
N ILE A 118 0.65 -19.09 3.35
CA ILE A 118 -0.22 -20.24 3.59
C ILE A 118 -0.84 -20.17 5.00
N LEU A 119 -0.03 -19.85 6.00
CA LEU A 119 -0.49 -19.73 7.39
C LEU A 119 -1.48 -18.56 7.54
N ASP A 120 -1.19 -17.42 6.93
CA ASP A 120 -2.10 -16.26 6.91
C ASP A 120 -3.43 -16.62 6.24
N MET A 121 -3.39 -17.23 5.05
CA MET A 121 -4.60 -17.66 4.35
C MET A 121 -5.43 -18.65 5.17
N SER A 122 -4.79 -19.64 5.80
CA SER A 122 -5.45 -20.62 6.67
C SER A 122 -6.11 -19.97 7.90
N ARG A 123 -5.44 -18.98 8.51
CA ARG A 123 -6.00 -18.21 9.64
C ARG A 123 -7.18 -17.35 9.20
N ILE A 124 -7.09 -16.71 8.02
CA ILE A 124 -8.17 -15.91 7.44
C ILE A 124 -9.39 -16.79 7.16
N GLU A 125 -9.24 -17.92 6.46
CA GLU A 125 -10.34 -18.85 6.14
C GLU A 125 -11.02 -19.42 7.39
N SER A 126 -10.25 -19.65 8.46
CA SER A 126 -10.80 -20.14 9.74
C SER A 126 -11.43 -19.04 10.61
N GLY A 127 -11.43 -17.79 10.18
CA GLY A 127 -11.93 -16.63 10.94
C GLY A 127 -11.15 -16.35 12.23
N LYS A 128 -9.91 -16.82 12.33
CA LYS A 128 -9.07 -16.71 13.53
C LYS A 128 -8.14 -15.49 13.52
N VAL A 129 -8.12 -14.73 12.44
CA VAL A 129 -7.35 -13.48 12.40
C VAL A 129 -8.11 -12.43 13.21
N VAL A 130 -7.44 -11.89 14.21
CA VAL A 130 -7.90 -10.75 14.99
C VAL A 130 -6.97 -9.60 14.64
N LEU A 131 -7.52 -8.46 14.23
CA LEU A 131 -6.74 -7.24 14.03
C LEU A 131 -6.30 -6.70 15.38
N THR A 132 -5.05 -6.32 15.47
CA THR A 132 -4.51 -5.62 16.63
C THR A 132 -4.81 -4.13 16.48
N GLU A 133 -5.37 -3.51 17.50
CA GLU A 133 -5.63 -2.06 17.47
C GLU A 133 -4.57 -1.37 18.33
N GLU A 134 -3.54 -0.84 17.67
CA GLU A 134 -2.41 -0.13 18.29
C GLU A 134 -2.37 1.30 17.79
N ASP A 135 -1.82 2.20 18.57
CA ASP A 135 -1.52 3.57 18.15
C ASP A 135 -0.30 3.57 17.23
N PHE A 136 -0.38 4.30 16.14
CA PHE A 136 0.75 4.50 15.24
C PHE A 136 0.62 5.81 14.47
N ASN A 137 1.74 6.26 13.91
CA ASN A 137 1.80 7.42 13.05
C ASN A 137 1.91 6.99 11.58
N LEU A 138 1.09 7.57 10.71
CA LEU A 138 1.06 7.27 9.28
C LEU A 138 2.37 7.66 8.58
N SER A 139 3.04 8.73 9.01
CA SER A 139 4.31 9.15 8.41
C SER A 139 5.39 8.09 8.63
N GLU A 140 5.50 7.58 9.86
CA GLU A 140 6.45 6.51 10.21
C GLU A 140 6.15 5.21 9.43
N LEU A 141 4.87 4.87 9.30
CA LEU A 141 4.46 3.71 8.49
C LEU A 141 4.92 3.85 7.05
N ILE A 142 4.69 5.00 6.43
CA ILE A 142 5.07 5.26 5.02
C ILE A 142 6.60 5.31 4.85
N GLU A 143 7.33 5.95 5.77
CA GLU A 143 8.80 5.97 5.74
C GLU A 143 9.39 4.55 5.84
N ASN A 144 8.85 3.71 6.73
CA ASN A 144 9.26 2.31 6.86
C ASN A 144 8.99 1.52 5.57
N LEU A 145 7.82 1.73 4.94
CA LEU A 145 7.48 1.13 3.66
C LEU A 145 8.44 1.54 2.54
N LEU A 146 8.71 2.83 2.42
CA LEU A 146 9.64 3.36 1.41
C LEU A 146 11.05 2.78 1.62
N THR A 147 11.50 2.67 2.86
CA THR A 147 12.80 2.06 3.20
C THR A 147 12.87 0.59 2.76
N MET A 148 11.78 -0.17 2.90
CA MET A 148 11.73 -1.57 2.48
C MET A 148 11.72 -1.75 0.96
N VAL A 149 11.07 -0.86 0.21
CA VAL A 149 10.92 -1.01 -1.25
C VAL A 149 12.03 -0.32 -2.05
N LYS A 150 12.70 0.70 -1.49
CA LYS A 150 13.83 1.41 -2.14
C LYS A 150 14.88 0.50 -2.75
N PRO A 151 15.39 -0.56 -2.07
CA PRO A 151 16.36 -1.47 -2.68
C PRO A 151 15.86 -2.16 -3.94
N LEU A 152 14.59 -2.59 -3.94
CA LEU A 152 13.94 -3.26 -5.08
C LEU A 152 13.74 -2.28 -6.25
N ILE A 153 13.33 -1.06 -5.95
CA ILE A 153 13.20 0.04 -6.92
C ILE A 153 14.55 0.34 -7.58
N LYS A 154 15.63 0.43 -6.79
CA LYS A 154 16.99 0.70 -7.27
C LYS A 154 17.53 -0.44 -8.12
N GLU A 155 17.27 -1.69 -7.76
CA GLU A 155 17.72 -2.88 -8.51
C GLU A 155 17.16 -2.90 -9.95
N HIS A 156 15.90 -2.48 -10.13
CA HIS A 156 15.22 -2.43 -11.43
C HIS A 156 15.26 -1.05 -12.09
N ASN A 157 15.95 -0.06 -11.51
CA ASN A 157 16.02 1.32 -11.99
C ASN A 157 14.63 1.95 -12.23
N HIS A 158 13.63 1.62 -11.40
CA HIS A 158 12.30 2.22 -11.48
C HIS A 158 12.31 3.66 -10.99
N ASP A 159 11.45 4.49 -11.60
CA ASP A 159 11.12 5.82 -11.11
C ASP A 159 9.96 5.71 -10.10
N LEU A 160 10.26 5.95 -8.82
CA LEU A 160 9.26 5.93 -7.75
C LEU A 160 8.90 7.35 -7.33
N ASN A 161 7.63 7.70 -7.51
CA ASN A 161 7.10 8.99 -7.07
C ASN A 161 6.02 8.78 -5.99
N VAL A 162 6.14 9.48 -4.86
CA VAL A 162 5.20 9.38 -3.74
C VAL A 162 4.63 10.75 -3.44
N LYS A 163 3.29 10.88 -3.53
CA LYS A 163 2.56 12.11 -3.27
C LYS A 163 1.61 11.95 -2.10
N ILE A 164 1.57 12.94 -1.23
CA ILE A 164 0.65 13.01 -0.11
C ILE A 164 -0.24 14.22 -0.30
N ASN A 165 -1.54 14.01 -0.24
CA ASN A 165 -2.53 15.06 -0.44
C ASN A 165 -3.50 15.10 0.74
N ASN A 166 -3.63 16.27 1.36
CA ASN A 166 -4.67 16.58 2.35
C ASN A 166 -4.75 15.60 3.52
N ILE A 167 -3.62 15.16 4.09
CA ILE A 167 -3.61 14.38 5.33
C ILE A 167 -3.58 15.35 6.50
N SER A 168 -4.70 15.44 7.24
CA SER A 168 -4.83 16.27 8.43
C SER A 168 -4.57 15.48 9.71
N HIS A 169 -4.83 14.18 9.72
CA HIS A 169 -4.71 13.32 10.89
C HIS A 169 -3.72 12.19 10.62
N GLU A 170 -2.52 12.30 11.19
CA GLU A 170 -1.45 11.32 11.02
C GLU A 170 -1.41 10.28 12.13
N ASN A 171 -1.86 10.66 13.36
CA ASN A 171 -1.88 9.77 14.52
C ASN A 171 -3.22 9.03 14.57
N VAL A 172 -3.15 7.71 14.42
CA VAL A 172 -4.31 6.85 14.26
C VAL A 172 -4.18 5.54 15.05
N PHE A 173 -5.31 4.84 15.24
CA PHE A 173 -5.34 3.48 15.79
C PHE A 173 -5.66 2.48 14.69
N GLY A 174 -4.93 1.37 14.67
CA GLY A 174 -5.13 0.27 13.73
C GLY A 174 -4.01 -0.77 13.80
N ASP A 175 -4.03 -1.72 12.86
CA ASP A 175 -3.00 -2.75 12.74
C ASP A 175 -1.98 -2.32 11.68
N SER A 176 -0.93 -1.62 12.13
CA SER A 176 0.12 -1.08 11.27
C SER A 176 0.84 -2.17 10.47
N LEU A 177 1.07 -3.36 11.07
CA LEU A 177 1.73 -4.48 10.40
C LEU A 177 0.89 -5.05 9.26
N ARG A 178 -0.44 -5.14 9.44
CA ARG A 178 -1.34 -5.59 8.38
C ARG A 178 -1.49 -4.56 7.26
N ILE A 179 -1.51 -3.27 7.58
CA ILE A 179 -1.48 -2.21 6.57
C ILE A 179 -0.17 -2.29 5.77
N GLN A 180 0.95 -2.45 6.46
CA GLN A 180 2.26 -2.64 5.82
C GLN A 180 2.28 -3.85 4.89
N GLN A 181 1.71 -4.99 5.31
CA GLN A 181 1.58 -6.19 4.49
C GLN A 181 0.78 -5.93 3.20
N VAL A 182 -0.34 -5.20 3.28
CA VAL A 182 -1.13 -4.79 2.10
C VAL A 182 -0.27 -4.01 1.12
N PHE A 183 0.48 -3.01 1.60
CA PHE A 183 1.30 -2.15 0.74
C PHE A 183 2.47 -2.91 0.12
N VAL A 184 3.20 -3.70 0.90
CA VAL A 184 4.33 -4.49 0.39
C VAL A 184 3.87 -5.46 -0.69
N ASN A 185 2.69 -6.06 -0.55
CA ASN A 185 2.12 -6.94 -1.56
C ASN A 185 1.79 -6.20 -2.87
N ILE A 186 1.20 -5.01 -2.78
CA ILE A 186 0.83 -4.23 -3.98
C ILE A 186 2.08 -3.67 -4.65
N VAL A 187 2.94 -2.96 -3.90
CA VAL A 187 4.17 -2.36 -4.46
C VAL A 187 5.13 -3.43 -4.97
N GLY A 188 5.26 -4.56 -4.23
CA GLY A 188 6.05 -5.69 -4.69
C GLY A 188 5.56 -6.28 -6.02
N ASN A 189 4.26 -6.29 -6.26
CA ASN A 189 3.71 -6.65 -7.56
C ASN A 189 4.01 -5.59 -8.61
N SER A 190 3.83 -4.30 -8.31
CA SER A 190 4.18 -3.22 -9.24
C SER A 190 5.64 -3.32 -9.68
N VAL A 191 6.59 -3.53 -8.74
CA VAL A 191 8.01 -3.72 -9.07
C VAL A 191 8.24 -4.94 -9.97
N LYS A 192 7.59 -6.08 -9.68
CA LYS A 192 7.77 -7.33 -10.43
C LYS A 192 7.24 -7.28 -11.85
N TYR A 193 6.14 -6.56 -12.07
CA TYR A 193 5.43 -6.56 -13.34
C TYR A 193 5.67 -5.29 -14.18
N THR A 194 6.46 -4.35 -13.68
CA THR A 194 6.92 -3.18 -14.42
C THR A 194 8.30 -3.48 -15.01
N PRO A 195 8.53 -3.24 -16.31
CA PRO A 195 9.85 -3.38 -16.92
C PRO A 195 10.87 -2.45 -16.29
N ASP A 196 12.15 -2.84 -16.32
CA ASP A 196 13.25 -2.02 -15.82
C ASP A 196 13.21 -0.59 -16.39
N GLY A 197 13.39 0.41 -15.55
CA GLY A 197 13.25 1.82 -15.91
C GLY A 197 11.82 2.32 -16.01
N GLY A 198 10.83 1.51 -15.63
CA GLY A 198 9.42 1.93 -15.59
C GLY A 198 9.09 2.81 -14.39
N LYS A 199 7.83 3.26 -14.33
CA LYS A 199 7.35 4.23 -13.36
C LYS A 199 6.35 3.61 -12.40
N ILE A 200 6.48 3.95 -11.10
CA ILE A 200 5.55 3.58 -10.04
C ILE A 200 5.18 4.83 -9.26
N ASP A 201 3.90 5.19 -9.27
CA ASP A 201 3.37 6.33 -8.54
C ASP A 201 2.54 5.83 -7.34
N ILE A 202 2.77 6.41 -6.17
CA ILE A 202 1.98 6.15 -4.96
C ILE A 202 1.36 7.48 -4.52
N THR A 203 0.04 7.52 -4.41
CA THR A 203 -0.65 8.73 -3.94
C THR A 203 -1.52 8.40 -2.73
N ILE A 204 -1.43 9.21 -1.70
CA ILE A 204 -2.11 9.01 -0.42
C ILE A 204 -3.00 10.21 -0.14
N PHE A 205 -4.28 9.94 0.20
CA PHE A 205 -5.28 10.96 0.50
C PHE A 205 -5.98 10.66 1.82
N GLU A 206 -6.29 11.70 2.57
CA GLU A 206 -7.35 11.63 3.58
C GLU A 206 -8.63 12.20 2.97
N LYS A 207 -9.69 11.38 2.93
CA LYS A 207 -11.00 11.79 2.41
C LYS A 207 -11.92 12.26 3.51
N PRO A 208 -12.78 13.26 3.24
CA PRO A 208 -13.80 13.67 4.20
C PRO A 208 -14.71 12.49 4.58
N THR A 209 -14.97 12.34 5.86
CA THR A 209 -15.89 11.32 6.37
C THR A 209 -16.93 11.94 7.31
N ASN A 210 -18.15 11.42 7.26
CA ASN A 210 -19.23 11.84 8.18
C ASN A 210 -19.14 11.12 9.55
N LYS A 211 -18.20 10.18 9.72
CA LYS A 211 -18.03 9.44 10.96
C LYS A 211 -17.11 10.23 11.90
N LYS A 212 -17.63 10.61 13.07
CA LYS A 212 -16.81 11.26 14.10
C LYS A 212 -15.70 10.34 14.59
N LYS A 213 -14.48 10.87 14.79
CA LYS A 213 -13.29 10.17 15.27
C LYS A 213 -12.82 8.99 14.36
N VAL A 214 -13.14 9.03 13.08
CA VAL A 214 -12.68 8.03 12.09
C VAL A 214 -12.21 8.77 10.86
N GLY A 215 -10.96 8.57 10.47
CA GLY A 215 -10.39 9.02 9.20
C GLY A 215 -10.66 8.01 8.08
N CYS A 216 -10.81 8.50 6.87
CA CYS A 216 -10.92 7.70 5.65
C CYS A 216 -9.67 7.94 4.80
N TYR A 217 -8.81 6.94 4.69
CA TYR A 217 -7.56 7.04 3.95
C TYR A 217 -7.65 6.23 2.67
N GLU A 218 -7.25 6.86 1.57
CA GLU A 218 -7.18 6.20 0.27
C GLU A 218 -5.73 6.21 -0.21
N PHE A 219 -5.26 5.04 -0.60
CA PHE A 219 -3.92 4.80 -1.13
C PHE A 219 -4.07 4.32 -2.57
N VAL A 220 -3.49 5.05 -3.50
CA VAL A 220 -3.52 4.74 -4.92
C VAL A 220 -2.11 4.36 -5.37
N PHE A 221 -1.98 3.19 -5.94
CA PHE A 221 -0.73 2.64 -6.48
C PHE A 221 -0.90 2.49 -7.99
N GLU A 222 -0.09 3.17 -8.77
CA GLU A 222 -0.13 3.16 -10.23
C GLU A 222 1.23 2.71 -10.77
N ASP A 223 1.21 1.80 -11.71
CA ASP A 223 2.40 1.37 -12.45
C ASP A 223 2.14 1.43 -13.96
N ASN A 224 3.19 1.64 -14.73
CA ASN A 224 3.16 1.55 -16.21
C ASN A 224 3.67 0.18 -16.70
N GLY A 225 3.38 -0.87 -15.94
CA GLY A 225 3.79 -2.24 -16.21
C GLY A 225 3.05 -2.91 -17.35
N ILE A 226 3.14 -4.24 -17.38
CA ILE A 226 2.53 -5.07 -18.44
C ILE A 226 1.00 -5.03 -18.44
N GLY A 227 0.37 -4.57 -17.35
CA GLY A 227 -1.07 -4.58 -17.17
C GLY A 227 -1.69 -5.98 -17.14
N MET A 228 -3.02 -6.03 -17.11
CA MET A 228 -3.79 -7.25 -16.95
C MET A 228 -4.93 -7.32 -17.97
N SER A 229 -5.31 -8.56 -18.38
CA SER A 229 -6.50 -8.76 -19.19
C SER A 229 -7.78 -8.56 -18.35
N PRO A 230 -8.92 -8.18 -18.97
CA PRO A 230 -10.17 -8.01 -18.24
C PRO A 230 -10.59 -9.27 -17.47
N GLU A 231 -10.37 -10.45 -18.06
CA GLU A 231 -10.70 -11.73 -17.44
C GLU A 231 -9.84 -12.01 -16.20
N PHE A 232 -8.59 -11.55 -16.16
CA PHE A 232 -7.72 -11.70 -15.01
C PHE A 232 -8.02 -10.66 -13.93
N VAL A 233 -8.38 -9.43 -14.31
CA VAL A 233 -8.83 -8.39 -13.37
C VAL A 233 -9.98 -8.86 -12.49
N GLU A 234 -10.94 -9.62 -13.04
CA GLU A 234 -12.05 -10.21 -12.27
C GLU A 234 -11.60 -11.26 -11.25
N LYS A 235 -10.47 -11.92 -11.50
CA LYS A 235 -9.96 -13.03 -10.70
C LYS A 235 -8.78 -12.72 -9.80
N ILE A 236 -8.13 -11.56 -9.95
CA ILE A 236 -6.87 -11.24 -9.26
C ILE A 236 -6.93 -11.39 -7.73
N PHE A 237 -8.11 -11.22 -7.14
CA PHE A 237 -8.34 -11.38 -5.70
C PHE A 237 -8.75 -12.81 -5.30
N HIS A 238 -8.90 -13.74 -6.25
CA HIS A 238 -9.14 -15.12 -5.93
C HIS A 238 -7.81 -15.80 -5.54
N PRO A 239 -7.81 -16.63 -4.50
CA PRO A 239 -6.60 -17.36 -4.12
C PRO A 239 -6.05 -18.21 -5.27
N PHE A 240 -4.73 -18.22 -5.46
CA PHE A 240 -3.98 -19.03 -6.42
C PHE A 240 -4.16 -18.68 -7.89
N GLU A 241 -4.88 -17.63 -8.21
CA GLU A 241 -4.98 -17.15 -9.58
C GLU A 241 -3.67 -16.49 -10.02
N ARG A 242 -3.24 -16.82 -11.23
CA ARG A 242 -2.06 -16.24 -11.88
C ARG A 242 -2.42 -15.92 -13.32
N SER A 243 -1.82 -14.87 -13.86
CA SER A 243 -2.02 -14.51 -15.27
C SER A 243 -1.43 -15.56 -16.20
N ASP A 244 -2.15 -15.87 -17.27
CA ASP A 244 -1.67 -16.75 -18.35
C ASP A 244 -0.77 -16.01 -19.35
N ASP A 245 -0.48 -14.72 -19.18
CA ASP A 245 0.43 -13.95 -20.03
C ASP A 245 1.86 -14.50 -19.90
N GLU A 246 2.50 -14.78 -21.04
CA GLU A 246 3.85 -15.36 -21.08
C GLU A 246 4.90 -14.52 -20.34
N ARG A 247 4.69 -13.20 -20.27
CA ARG A 247 5.57 -12.27 -19.54
C ARG A 247 5.38 -12.42 -18.04
N ALA A 248 4.13 -12.58 -17.60
CA ALA A 248 3.79 -12.80 -16.19
C ALA A 248 4.19 -14.19 -15.69
N LEU A 249 4.14 -15.21 -16.56
CA LEU A 249 4.53 -16.58 -16.21
C LEU A 249 6.01 -16.73 -15.82
N LYS A 250 6.89 -15.83 -16.31
CA LYS A 250 8.30 -15.83 -15.96
C LYS A 250 8.56 -15.28 -14.55
N VAL A 251 7.57 -14.62 -13.95
CA VAL A 251 7.68 -14.00 -12.62
C VAL A 251 7.20 -14.99 -11.57
N GLN A 252 8.03 -15.28 -10.58
CA GLN A 252 7.67 -16.15 -9.46
C GLN A 252 6.65 -15.48 -8.54
N GLY A 253 5.60 -16.23 -8.13
CA GLY A 253 4.60 -15.74 -7.19
C GLY A 253 3.65 -16.83 -6.73
N THR A 254 3.12 -16.70 -5.51
CA THR A 254 2.23 -17.67 -4.85
C THR A 254 0.78 -17.61 -5.35
N GLY A 255 0.37 -16.46 -5.91
CA GLY A 255 -1.03 -16.17 -6.20
C GLY A 255 -1.89 -15.95 -4.94
N LEU A 256 -1.26 -15.84 -3.76
CA LEU A 256 -1.96 -15.60 -2.49
C LEU A 256 -1.94 -14.13 -2.06
N GLY A 257 -0.89 -13.38 -2.39
CA GLY A 257 -0.69 -12.03 -1.88
C GLY A 257 -1.88 -11.10 -2.08
N MET A 258 -2.49 -11.08 -3.26
CA MET A 258 -3.65 -10.21 -3.55
C MET A 258 -4.93 -10.69 -2.86
N ALA A 259 -5.12 -12.01 -2.70
CA ALA A 259 -6.24 -12.56 -1.93
C ALA A 259 -6.11 -12.22 -0.43
N ILE A 260 -4.91 -12.34 0.14
CA ILE A 260 -4.59 -11.92 1.52
C ILE A 260 -4.85 -10.41 1.67
N THR A 261 -4.36 -9.60 0.73
CA THR A 261 -4.57 -8.14 0.69
C THR A 261 -6.07 -7.79 0.74
N LYS A 262 -6.90 -8.39 -0.12
CA LYS A 262 -8.36 -8.15 -0.11
C LYS A 262 -9.00 -8.53 1.22
N ASN A 263 -8.61 -9.66 1.80
CA ASN A 263 -9.15 -10.10 3.07
C ASN A 263 -8.75 -9.15 4.23
N ILE A 264 -7.48 -8.72 4.31
CA ILE A 264 -7.02 -7.75 5.32
C ILE A 264 -7.81 -6.45 5.19
N VAL A 265 -7.91 -5.90 3.98
CA VAL A 265 -8.65 -4.65 3.73
C VAL A 265 -10.13 -4.80 4.13
N ASN A 266 -10.77 -5.91 3.79
CA ASN A 266 -12.16 -6.19 4.20
C ASN A 266 -12.33 -6.27 5.72
N MET A 267 -11.38 -6.90 6.43
CA MET A 267 -11.40 -6.97 7.90
C MET A 267 -11.26 -5.58 8.55
N MET A 268 -10.59 -4.65 7.88
CA MET A 268 -10.49 -3.23 8.28
C MET A 268 -11.72 -2.40 7.86
N ASN A 269 -12.80 -3.06 7.41
CA ASN A 269 -13.99 -2.41 6.83
C ASN A 269 -13.68 -1.49 5.65
N GLY A 270 -12.56 -1.74 4.97
CA GLY A 270 -12.09 -1.02 3.81
C GLY A 270 -12.58 -1.63 2.49
N ASP A 271 -12.08 -1.09 1.38
CA ASP A 271 -12.29 -1.61 0.03
C ASP A 271 -10.99 -1.53 -0.79
N ILE A 272 -10.82 -2.47 -1.72
CA ILE A 272 -9.74 -2.44 -2.71
C ILE A 272 -10.30 -2.62 -4.10
N LYS A 273 -9.92 -1.73 -4.99
CA LYS A 273 -10.29 -1.74 -6.41
C LYS A 273 -9.06 -1.86 -7.27
N VAL A 274 -9.23 -2.40 -8.46
CA VAL A 274 -8.19 -2.52 -9.47
C VAL A 274 -8.74 -2.08 -10.82
N GLU A 275 -7.98 -1.25 -11.50
CA GLU A 275 -8.17 -0.83 -12.87
C GLU A 275 -6.88 -1.17 -13.64
N SER A 276 -6.98 -1.91 -14.72
CA SER A 276 -5.80 -2.31 -15.49
C SER A 276 -6.15 -2.57 -16.94
N LYS A 277 -5.18 -2.32 -17.81
CA LYS A 277 -5.27 -2.63 -19.23
C LYS A 277 -3.95 -3.20 -19.71
N LEU A 278 -4.04 -4.26 -20.49
CA LEU A 278 -2.86 -4.96 -21.00
C LEU A 278 -1.96 -4.03 -21.81
N GLY A 279 -0.71 -3.89 -21.41
CA GLY A 279 0.29 -3.01 -22.03
C GLY A 279 0.26 -1.55 -21.57
N GLU A 280 -0.68 -1.16 -20.70
CA GLU A 280 -0.80 0.24 -20.20
C GLU A 280 -0.47 0.36 -18.70
N GLY A 281 -0.43 -0.77 -17.97
CA GLY A 281 -0.15 -0.80 -16.54
C GLY A 281 -1.37 -1.10 -15.68
N SER A 282 -1.23 -0.86 -14.36
CA SER A 282 -2.28 -1.14 -13.39
C SER A 282 -2.41 -0.03 -12.36
N ARG A 283 -3.63 0.15 -11.86
CA ARG A 283 -3.98 1.08 -10.80
C ARG A 283 -4.74 0.33 -9.71
N PHE A 284 -4.18 0.29 -8.50
CA PHE A 284 -4.83 -0.24 -7.31
C PHE A 284 -5.23 0.91 -6.40
N THR A 285 -6.49 0.88 -5.94
CA THR A 285 -7.02 1.87 -4.99
C THR A 285 -7.46 1.14 -3.73
N VAL A 286 -6.78 1.40 -2.61
CA VAL A 286 -7.09 0.84 -1.29
C VAL A 286 -7.70 1.92 -0.43
N THR A 287 -8.89 1.68 0.10
CA THR A 287 -9.57 2.57 1.05
C THR A 287 -9.64 1.88 2.40
N ILE A 288 -9.14 2.51 3.47
CA ILE A 288 -9.22 2.02 4.84
C ILE A 288 -9.79 3.07 5.77
N PHE A 289 -10.41 2.61 6.88
CA PHE A 289 -10.95 3.47 7.91
C PHE A 289 -10.19 3.24 9.21
N LEU A 290 -9.58 4.30 9.75
CA LEU A 290 -8.78 4.25 10.97
C LEU A 290 -9.41 5.16 12.02
N LYS A 291 -9.35 4.77 13.28
CA LYS A 291 -9.77 5.66 14.37
C LYS A 291 -8.70 6.73 14.57
N LEU A 292 -9.16 7.97 14.76
CA LEU A 292 -8.29 9.11 14.99
C LEU A 292 -7.88 9.16 16.47
N GLN A 293 -6.62 9.49 16.72
CA GLN A 293 -6.16 9.90 18.04
C GLN A 293 -6.61 11.34 18.33
N GLU A 294 -6.70 11.71 19.58
CA GLU A 294 -6.92 13.09 19.95
C GLU A 294 -5.61 13.86 19.71
N GLU A 295 -5.66 14.88 18.87
CA GLU A 295 -4.48 15.73 18.61
C GLU A 295 -4.15 16.53 19.86
N ASP A 296 -2.86 16.54 20.21
CA ASP A 296 -2.32 17.43 21.25
C ASP A 296 -2.15 18.84 20.63
N LEU A 297 -3.21 19.66 20.72
CA LEU A 297 -3.27 21.00 20.14
C LEU A 297 -2.19 21.94 20.69
N ASP A 298 -1.64 21.65 21.88
CA ASP A 298 -0.57 22.45 22.49
C ASP A 298 0.81 22.18 21.86
N SER A 299 0.96 21.12 21.08
CA SER A 299 2.27 20.72 20.58
C SER A 299 2.89 21.67 19.55
N ALA A 300 2.10 22.52 18.91
CA ALA A 300 2.55 23.43 17.86
C ALA A 300 2.43 24.93 18.24
N ALA A 301 1.98 25.24 19.45
CA ALA A 301 1.75 26.63 19.86
C ALA A 301 3.02 27.52 19.82
N GLU A 302 4.20 26.93 20.08
CA GLU A 302 5.48 27.62 20.01
C GLU A 302 5.93 27.97 18.59
N LEU A 303 5.37 27.29 17.57
CA LEU A 303 5.69 27.49 16.16
C LEU A 303 4.76 28.53 15.49
N ALA A 304 3.72 28.97 16.21
CA ALA A 304 2.70 29.84 15.64
C ALA A 304 3.30 31.18 15.16
N GLN A 305 2.91 31.60 13.94
CA GLN A 305 3.31 32.82 13.27
C GLN A 305 4.81 32.95 12.91
N LEU A 306 5.63 31.92 13.12
CA LEU A 306 7.02 31.94 12.65
C LEU A 306 7.03 31.91 11.11
N PRO A 307 7.78 32.82 10.44
CA PRO A 307 7.79 32.96 8.99
C PRO A 307 8.71 31.91 8.36
N VAL A 308 8.19 31.11 7.41
CA VAL A 308 8.94 30.09 6.68
C VAL A 308 8.82 30.31 5.17
N LEU A 309 9.95 30.20 4.45
CA LEU A 309 9.99 30.21 3.00
C LEU A 309 10.10 28.79 2.46
N VAL A 310 9.24 28.46 1.51
CA VAL A 310 9.28 27.18 0.77
C VAL A 310 9.78 27.45 -0.65
N VAL A 311 10.72 26.63 -1.12
CA VAL A 311 11.36 26.76 -2.43
C VAL A 311 11.34 25.43 -3.14
N ASP A 312 10.56 25.30 -4.22
CA ASP A 312 10.46 24.09 -5.03
C ASP A 312 10.02 24.50 -6.46
N ASP A 313 10.54 23.88 -7.49
CA ASP A 313 10.16 24.20 -8.88
C ASP A 313 8.76 23.64 -9.26
N ASP A 314 8.25 22.70 -8.49
CA ASP A 314 6.87 22.21 -8.59
C ASP A 314 5.93 23.07 -7.72
N VAL A 315 5.08 23.87 -8.38
CA VAL A 315 4.11 24.75 -7.72
C VAL A 315 3.13 23.98 -6.85
N ASP A 316 2.72 22.77 -7.26
CA ASP A 316 1.81 21.94 -6.46
C ASP A 316 2.46 21.49 -5.15
N VAL A 317 3.76 21.21 -5.16
CA VAL A 317 4.55 20.91 -3.94
C VAL A 317 4.69 22.15 -3.06
N CYS A 318 4.97 23.32 -3.63
CA CYS A 318 5.01 24.59 -2.92
C CYS A 318 3.69 24.87 -2.19
N GLU A 319 2.57 24.79 -2.90
CA GLU A 319 1.25 25.08 -2.33
C GLU A 319 0.85 24.07 -1.25
N SER A 320 1.12 22.78 -1.47
CA SER A 320 0.87 21.72 -0.49
C SER A 320 1.69 21.93 0.79
N THR A 321 3.00 22.17 0.66
CA THR A 321 3.90 22.40 1.78
C THR A 321 3.51 23.66 2.56
N ALA A 322 3.24 24.77 1.87
CA ALA A 322 2.76 25.99 2.50
C ALA A 322 1.39 25.82 3.17
N GLY A 323 0.53 24.93 2.63
CA GLY A 323 -0.73 24.53 3.24
C GLY A 323 -0.50 23.83 4.59
N ILE A 324 0.38 22.83 4.64
CA ILE A 324 0.74 22.12 5.87
C ILE A 324 1.31 23.08 6.93
N LEU A 325 2.19 24.01 6.54
CA LEU A 325 2.77 25.02 7.46
C LEU A 325 1.69 25.93 8.04
N ARG A 326 0.72 26.38 7.24
CA ARG A 326 -0.43 27.15 7.70
C ARG A 326 -1.33 26.37 8.66
N ASP A 327 -1.52 25.07 8.42
CA ASP A 327 -2.27 24.17 9.32
C ASP A 327 -1.56 23.96 10.67
N ILE A 328 -0.23 24.13 10.72
CA ILE A 328 0.56 24.18 11.96
C ILE A 328 0.42 25.54 12.67
N GLY A 329 -0.05 26.57 11.96
CA GLY A 329 -0.19 27.94 12.45
C GLY A 329 1.00 28.86 12.11
N MET A 330 1.94 28.40 11.26
CA MET A 330 3.10 29.17 10.80
C MET A 330 2.73 30.15 9.68
N ASP A 331 3.51 31.22 9.52
CA ASP A 331 3.40 32.14 8.39
C ASP A 331 4.27 31.61 7.24
N SER A 332 3.65 31.20 6.12
CA SER A 332 4.35 30.55 5.02
C SER A 332 4.26 31.34 3.71
N GLU A 333 5.41 31.61 3.12
CA GLU A 333 5.57 32.09 1.74
C GLU A 333 6.21 30.98 0.89
N TRP A 334 6.03 31.05 -0.42
CA TRP A 334 6.73 30.14 -1.33
C TRP A 334 7.18 30.85 -2.61
N VAL A 335 8.24 30.32 -3.21
CA VAL A 335 8.79 30.76 -4.50
C VAL A 335 9.17 29.52 -5.33
N SER A 336 9.19 29.68 -6.66
CA SER A 336 9.40 28.54 -7.56
C SER A 336 10.82 28.43 -8.16
N SER A 337 11.79 29.18 -7.62
CA SER A 337 13.18 29.08 -8.07
C SER A 337 14.19 29.50 -6.99
N GLY A 338 15.40 28.94 -7.07
CA GLY A 338 16.49 29.28 -6.15
C GLY A 338 16.88 30.78 -6.21
N GLN A 339 16.82 31.43 -7.38
CA GLN A 339 17.15 32.86 -7.50
C GLN A 339 16.11 33.72 -6.79
N GLU A 340 14.82 33.45 -6.96
CA GLU A 340 13.77 34.16 -6.22
C GLU A 340 13.89 33.97 -4.72
N ALA A 341 14.30 32.76 -4.29
CA ALA A 341 14.54 32.47 -2.87
C ALA A 341 15.66 33.35 -2.28
N VAL A 342 16.80 33.43 -2.97
CA VAL A 342 17.92 34.29 -2.56
C VAL A 342 17.47 35.74 -2.45
N ASP A 343 16.81 36.27 -3.47
CA ASP A 343 16.36 37.65 -3.54
C ASP A 343 15.35 37.94 -2.39
N ARG A 344 14.41 37.01 -2.15
CA ARG A 344 13.39 37.16 -1.10
C ARG A 344 13.94 37.07 0.31
N VAL A 345 14.92 36.21 0.56
CA VAL A 345 15.60 36.09 1.84
C VAL A 345 16.39 37.38 2.15
N ILE A 346 17.13 37.92 1.17
CA ILE A 346 17.87 39.15 1.32
C ILE A 346 16.92 40.33 1.61
N GLU A 347 15.84 40.49 0.82
CA GLU A 347 14.85 41.56 0.99
C GLU A 347 14.29 41.58 2.43
N ARG A 348 13.86 40.41 2.94
CA ARG A 348 13.28 40.33 4.29
C ARG A 348 14.32 40.50 5.39
N HIS A 349 15.54 40.01 5.19
CA HIS A 349 16.63 40.19 6.15
C HIS A 349 17.01 41.66 6.29
N GLU A 350 17.17 42.40 5.20
CA GLU A 350 17.45 43.85 5.20
C GLU A 350 16.30 44.67 5.81
N ALA A 351 15.06 44.20 5.69
CA ALA A 351 13.90 44.84 6.30
C ALA A 351 13.74 44.53 7.80
N GLY A 352 14.60 43.70 8.38
CA GLY A 352 14.57 43.33 9.81
C GLY A 352 13.40 42.36 10.18
N ASN A 353 12.81 41.69 9.19
CA ASN A 353 11.73 40.71 9.35
C ASN A 353 12.05 39.38 8.64
N GLY A 354 13.30 38.91 8.86
CA GLY A 354 13.82 37.68 8.25
C GLY A 354 12.95 36.44 8.46
N PHE A 355 13.19 35.41 7.67
CA PHE A 355 12.55 34.13 7.84
C PHE A 355 13.10 33.37 9.06
N PHE A 356 12.24 32.65 9.76
CA PHE A 356 12.62 31.72 10.81
C PHE A 356 13.37 30.50 10.22
N ALA A 357 12.92 29.98 9.06
CA ALA A 357 13.58 28.90 8.36
C ALA A 357 13.28 28.95 6.86
N VAL A 358 14.15 28.30 6.06
CA VAL A 358 13.96 28.09 4.63
C VAL A 358 13.93 26.59 4.33
N ILE A 359 12.87 26.12 3.67
CA ILE A 359 12.77 24.76 3.14
C ILE A 359 13.07 24.85 1.66
N VAL A 360 14.11 24.14 1.18
CA VAL A 360 14.54 24.22 -0.22
C VAL A 360 14.61 22.83 -0.85
N ASP A 361 14.00 22.67 -2.03
CA ASP A 361 14.16 21.43 -2.79
C ASP A 361 15.62 21.26 -3.25
N TRP A 362 16.08 20.00 -3.20
CA TRP A 362 17.42 19.64 -3.62
C TRP A 362 17.66 19.87 -5.11
N MET A 363 16.71 19.41 -5.96
CA MET A 363 16.86 19.39 -7.40
C MET A 363 15.91 20.37 -8.08
N MET A 364 16.41 21.54 -8.43
CA MET A 364 15.66 22.55 -9.17
C MET A 364 16.40 22.91 -10.48
N PRO A 365 15.67 23.24 -11.55
CA PRO A 365 16.28 23.72 -12.78
C PRO A 365 17.06 25.01 -12.60
N GLY A 366 18.24 25.09 -13.20
CA GLY A 366 19.05 26.29 -13.21
C GLY A 366 19.91 26.47 -11.94
N MET A 367 19.31 26.81 -10.81
CA MET A 367 19.98 26.91 -9.51
C MET A 367 19.42 25.83 -8.60
N ASP A 368 20.23 24.84 -8.26
CA ASP A 368 19.86 23.78 -7.34
C ASP A 368 19.82 24.23 -5.86
N GLY A 369 19.35 23.33 -4.97
CA GLY A 369 19.22 23.63 -3.56
C GLY A 369 20.55 23.92 -2.87
N VAL A 370 21.65 23.29 -3.32
CA VAL A 370 23.00 23.50 -2.76
C VAL A 370 23.51 24.88 -3.10
N GLU A 371 23.41 25.28 -4.35
CA GLU A 371 23.84 26.60 -4.80
C GLU A 371 22.94 27.69 -4.20
N THR A 372 21.64 27.44 -4.07
CA THR A 372 20.69 28.33 -3.38
C THR A 372 21.11 28.53 -1.92
N THR A 373 21.36 27.44 -1.20
CA THR A 373 21.87 27.48 0.19
C THR A 373 23.15 28.28 0.31
N ARG A 374 24.14 27.98 -0.56
CA ARG A 374 25.43 28.68 -0.54
C ARG A 374 25.29 30.20 -0.74
N ARG A 375 24.41 30.65 -1.64
CA ARG A 375 24.16 32.07 -1.88
C ARG A 375 23.42 32.75 -0.72
N ILE A 376 22.46 32.07 -0.12
CA ILE A 376 21.76 32.54 1.07
C ILE A 376 22.81 32.73 2.19
N ARG A 377 23.66 31.73 2.47
CA ARG A 377 24.70 31.78 3.49
C ARG A 377 25.71 32.93 3.26
N GLN A 378 26.09 33.18 2.00
CA GLN A 378 26.98 34.31 1.67
C GLN A 378 26.35 35.67 1.92
N SER A 379 25.03 35.77 1.86
CA SER A 379 24.31 37.05 1.96
C SER A 379 23.84 37.37 3.39
N VAL A 380 23.36 36.37 4.14
CA VAL A 380 22.72 36.56 5.46
C VAL A 380 23.39 35.76 6.59
N GLY A 381 24.47 35.00 6.30
CA GLY A 381 25.18 34.20 7.31
C GLY A 381 24.47 32.92 7.72
N GLU A 382 24.69 32.48 8.96
CA GLU A 382 24.15 31.20 9.50
C GLU A 382 22.89 31.38 10.32
N ASP A 383 22.37 32.61 10.44
CA ASP A 383 21.26 32.97 11.34
C ASP A 383 19.91 32.33 10.98
N ILE A 384 19.73 31.85 9.72
CA ILE A 384 18.49 31.29 9.24
C ILE A 384 18.67 29.80 8.98
N PRO A 385 17.99 28.86 9.70
CA PRO A 385 18.04 27.44 9.43
C PRO A 385 17.58 27.09 8.01
N ILE A 386 18.40 26.32 7.30
CA ILE A 386 18.10 25.84 5.95
C ILE A 386 17.87 24.34 5.97
N ILE A 387 16.67 23.94 5.58
CA ILE A 387 16.20 22.57 5.55
C ILE A 387 16.13 22.12 4.10
N VAL A 388 16.90 21.09 3.74
CA VAL A 388 16.82 20.51 2.39
C VAL A 388 15.74 19.44 2.35
N PHE A 389 14.89 19.54 1.34
CA PHE A 389 13.76 18.68 1.08
C PHE A 389 14.05 17.80 -0.15
N SER A 390 14.20 16.48 0.01
CA SER A 390 14.68 15.62 -1.08
C SER A 390 13.92 14.30 -1.18
N SER A 391 13.68 13.85 -2.42
CA SER A 391 13.18 12.50 -2.72
C SER A 391 14.28 11.44 -2.71
N TYR A 392 15.54 11.86 -2.76
CA TYR A 392 16.71 10.99 -2.91
C TYR A 392 17.29 10.54 -1.56
N ASP A 393 18.07 9.45 -1.62
CA ASP A 393 18.91 9.02 -0.52
C ASP A 393 20.06 10.03 -0.36
N TRP A 394 19.94 10.89 0.64
CA TRP A 394 20.91 11.99 0.88
C TRP A 394 22.30 11.52 1.33
N THR A 395 22.48 10.21 1.64
CA THR A 395 23.77 9.67 2.04
C THR A 395 24.88 9.97 1.03
N GLU A 396 24.55 10.04 -0.27
CA GLU A 396 25.51 10.38 -1.33
C GLU A 396 25.81 11.89 -1.42
N ILE A 397 24.90 12.73 -0.93
CA ILE A 397 24.94 14.20 -1.09
C ILE A 397 25.09 14.95 0.23
N GLU A 398 24.95 14.26 1.36
CA GLU A 398 24.99 14.85 2.70
C GLU A 398 26.24 15.69 2.95
N ALA A 399 27.41 15.15 2.58
CA ALA A 399 28.67 15.86 2.77
C ALA A 399 28.72 17.18 1.99
N GLN A 400 28.28 17.20 0.75
CA GLN A 400 28.24 18.38 -0.10
C GLN A 400 27.25 19.44 0.39
N ALA A 401 26.08 18.98 0.86
CA ALA A 401 25.04 19.86 1.38
C ALA A 401 25.46 20.50 2.71
N ARG A 402 26.03 19.74 3.63
CA ARG A 402 26.57 20.26 4.89
C ARG A 402 27.70 21.27 4.66
N GLU A 403 28.58 21.00 3.68
CA GLU A 403 29.64 21.94 3.28
C GLU A 403 29.07 23.25 2.71
N ALA A 404 27.87 23.19 2.10
CA ALA A 404 27.15 24.37 1.62
C ALA A 404 26.41 25.14 2.74
N GLY A 405 26.31 24.58 3.94
CA GLY A 405 25.65 25.19 5.10
C GLY A 405 24.20 24.74 5.30
N VAL A 406 23.83 23.52 4.87
CA VAL A 406 22.53 22.92 5.17
C VAL A 406 22.53 22.42 6.62
N ASP A 407 21.51 22.79 7.40
CA ASP A 407 21.38 22.40 8.81
C ASP A 407 20.74 21.02 8.95
N THR A 408 19.66 20.76 8.21
CA THR A 408 18.93 19.49 8.33
C THR A 408 18.29 19.06 7.01
N PHE A 409 17.86 17.80 6.97
CA PHE A 409 17.24 17.17 5.81
C PHE A 409 15.86 16.60 6.15
N ILE A 410 14.93 16.75 5.25
CA ILE A 410 13.62 16.10 5.31
C ILE A 410 13.40 15.29 4.04
N ALA A 411 12.98 14.02 4.20
CA ALA A 411 12.62 13.18 3.06
C ALA A 411 11.26 13.59 2.50
N LYS A 412 11.11 13.60 1.18
CA LYS A 412 9.80 13.55 0.52
C LYS A 412 9.24 12.13 0.66
N PRO A 413 7.96 11.96 0.99
CA PRO A 413 6.90 12.95 1.09
C PRO A 413 6.83 13.64 2.46
N LEU A 414 6.31 14.87 2.48
CA LEU A 414 6.25 15.72 3.66
C LEU A 414 5.02 15.44 4.51
N PHE A 415 5.24 15.26 5.81
CA PHE A 415 4.21 15.10 6.82
C PHE A 415 4.24 16.23 7.85
N LYS A 416 3.06 16.60 8.37
CA LYS A 416 2.90 17.62 9.40
C LYS A 416 3.69 17.30 10.66
N SER A 417 3.60 16.05 11.14
CA SER A 417 4.31 15.60 12.34
C SER A 417 5.83 15.74 12.19
N ARG A 418 6.38 15.45 11.01
CA ARG A 418 7.81 15.54 10.73
C ARG A 418 8.28 16.99 10.73
N LEU A 419 7.53 17.92 10.12
CA LEU A 419 7.82 19.34 10.16
C LEU A 419 7.82 19.87 11.61
N ILE A 420 6.79 19.54 12.39
CA ILE A 420 6.70 19.93 13.80
C ILE A 420 7.92 19.43 14.58
N SER A 421 8.34 18.17 14.38
CA SER A 421 9.52 17.61 15.05
C SER A 421 10.79 18.41 14.73
N VAL A 422 11.06 18.64 13.44
CA VAL A 422 12.25 19.36 12.97
C VAL A 422 12.26 20.81 13.48
N PHE A 423 11.14 21.52 13.39
CA PHE A 423 11.09 22.90 13.87
C PHE A 423 11.22 23.00 15.38
N LYS A 424 10.71 22.03 16.15
CA LYS A 424 10.94 21.97 17.59
C LYS A 424 12.39 21.72 17.96
N GLU A 425 13.09 20.87 17.20
CA GLU A 425 14.52 20.64 17.38
C GLU A 425 15.30 21.95 17.15
N ILE A 426 14.95 22.73 16.12
CA ILE A 426 15.56 24.03 15.84
C ILE A 426 15.29 25.02 17.00
N VAL A 427 14.04 25.19 17.41
CA VAL A 427 13.67 26.11 18.52
C VAL A 427 14.34 25.70 19.84
N ASN A 428 14.47 24.42 20.14
CA ASN A 428 15.07 23.94 21.39
C ASN A 428 16.60 23.97 21.34
N GLY A 429 17.22 23.78 20.15
CA GLY A 429 18.65 23.94 19.95
C GLY A 429 19.12 25.36 20.29
N ASP A 430 18.40 26.38 19.84
CA ASP A 430 18.66 27.78 20.18
C ASP A 430 18.54 28.05 21.69
N LYS A 431 17.60 27.44 22.38
CA LYS A 431 17.43 27.57 23.85
C LYS A 431 18.58 26.93 24.67
N GLU A 432 19.21 25.87 24.17
CA GLU A 432 20.37 25.26 24.84
C GLU A 432 21.65 26.05 24.64
N GLU A 433 21.83 26.78 23.55
CA GLU A 433 22.94 27.73 23.34
C GLU A 433 22.76 28.98 24.18
N GLU A 434 21.58 29.60 24.22
CA GLU A 434 21.31 30.75 25.11
C GLU A 434 21.50 30.42 26.59
N THR A 435 21.18 29.20 27.03
CA THR A 435 21.39 28.77 28.43
C THR A 435 22.86 28.48 28.76
N LYS A 436 23.68 28.13 27.78
CA LYS A 436 25.13 27.94 27.98
C LYS A 436 25.87 29.28 28.08
N ASP A 437 25.44 30.28 27.31
CA ASP A 437 26.05 31.65 27.40
C ASP A 437 25.67 32.37 28.68
N VAL A 438 24.50 32.16 29.28
CA VAL A 438 24.09 32.75 30.57
C VAL A 438 24.77 32.09 31.78
N LEU A 439 25.32 30.87 31.63
CA LEU A 439 26.05 30.15 32.68
C LEU A 439 27.58 30.34 32.59
N ALA A 440 28.08 31.10 31.61
CA ALA A 440 29.50 31.35 31.38
C ALA A 440 29.96 32.77 31.83
N ASP A 441 29.04 33.63 32.28
CA ASP A 441 29.30 34.90 32.99
C ASP A 441 29.05 34.73 34.52
#